data_68167294e5ed5e9e8656739d98384348
#
_entry.id   68167294e5ed5e9e8656739d98384348
#
_cell.length_a   1.000
_cell.length_b   1.000
_cell.length_c   1.000
_cell.angle_alpha   90.00
_cell.angle_beta   90.00
_cell.angle_gamma   90.00
#
_symmetry.space_group_name_H-M   'P 1'
#
loop_
_entity.id
_entity.type
_entity.pdbx_description
1 polymer ?
#
loop_
_entity_poly.entity_id
_entity_poly.type
_entity_poly.pdbx_seq_one_letter_code
_entity_poly.pdbx_strand_id
1 'polypeptide(L)'
;MMAVALMCCSPIMAQKKHSGMCAKQAMQADGIVRLSKIEVHPQYLDEYMKFATEVGEVSLRTEPGVLTMYAVNDKENPCLITILETYASQEAYKQHIASAHFQKYKQGTLHMVKSLQLCDQKPLNPANQLNNYME
;
A
#
# COMPACT_ATOMS: atom_id res chain seq x y z
N MET A 1 -56.75 24.61 -16.15
CA MET A 1 -55.30 24.63 -16.43
C MET A 1 -54.61 23.81 -15.36
N MET A 2 -54.20 22.59 -15.71
CA MET A 2 -53.45 21.71 -14.79
C MET A 2 -51.99 21.86 -15.11
N ALA A 3 -51.21 22.33 -14.14
CA ALA A 3 -49.76 22.40 -14.23
C ALA A 3 -49.18 21.03 -13.85
N VAL A 4 -48.55 20.36 -14.83
CA VAL A 4 -47.84 19.13 -14.61
C VAL A 4 -46.41 19.48 -14.12
N ALA A 5 -46.14 19.21 -12.85
CA ALA A 5 -44.79 19.35 -12.29
C ALA A 5 -43.95 18.15 -12.76
N LEU A 6 -42.99 18.39 -13.66
CA LEU A 6 -41.96 17.43 -13.99
C LEU A 6 -40.99 17.29 -12.81
N MET A 7 -41.11 16.20 -12.08
CA MET A 7 -40.07 15.78 -11.13
C MET A 7 -38.88 15.25 -11.93
N CYS A 8 -37.81 16.04 -12.01
CA CYS A 8 -36.50 15.56 -12.43
C CYS A 8 -35.92 14.63 -11.35
N CYS A 9 -36.08 13.34 -11.54
CA CYS A 9 -35.35 12.33 -10.81
C CYS A 9 -33.92 12.30 -11.35
N SER A 10 -33.00 13.00 -10.70
CA SER A 10 -31.57 12.82 -10.94
C SER A 10 -31.16 11.44 -10.42
N PRO A 11 -30.50 10.60 -11.22
CA PRO A 11 -29.98 9.33 -10.70
C PRO A 11 -28.88 9.67 -9.68
N ILE A 12 -29.13 9.30 -8.43
CA ILE A 12 -28.07 9.26 -7.42
C ILE A 12 -27.09 8.19 -7.89
N MET A 13 -25.98 8.64 -8.50
CA MET A 13 -24.84 7.78 -8.72
C MET A 13 -24.38 7.29 -7.37
N ALA A 14 -24.70 6.04 -7.05
CA ALA A 14 -24.13 5.38 -5.89
C ALA A 14 -22.61 5.34 -6.07
N GLN A 15 -21.91 6.27 -5.43
CA GLN A 15 -20.47 6.16 -5.27
C GLN A 15 -20.23 4.84 -4.57
N LYS A 16 -19.62 3.88 -5.29
CA LYS A 16 -19.04 2.69 -4.66
C LYS A 16 -18.14 3.21 -3.56
N LYS A 17 -18.58 3.11 -2.31
CA LYS A 17 -17.70 3.25 -1.17
C LYS A 17 -16.61 2.21 -1.37
N HIS A 18 -15.36 2.64 -1.59
CA HIS A 18 -14.21 1.76 -1.49
C HIS A 18 -14.16 1.29 -0.03
N SER A 19 -14.87 0.20 0.22
CA SER A 19 -15.07 -0.32 1.56
C SER A 19 -13.73 -0.88 2.06
N GLY A 20 -13.16 -0.24 3.07
CA GLY A 20 -12.09 -0.80 3.85
C GLY A 20 -10.76 -0.08 3.87
N MET A 21 -10.55 0.99 3.09
CA MET A 21 -9.36 1.84 3.22
C MET A 21 -9.69 3.15 3.94
N CYS A 22 -8.79 3.60 4.83
CA CYS A 22 -8.86 4.94 5.40
C CYS A 22 -8.62 6.02 4.32
N ALA A 23 -9.06 7.25 4.58
CA ALA A 23 -8.75 8.40 3.73
C ALA A 23 -7.23 8.62 3.69
N LYS A 24 -6.68 8.87 2.49
CA LYS A 24 -5.24 9.04 2.29
C LYS A 24 -4.82 10.50 2.32
N GLN A 25 -3.65 10.74 2.91
CA GLN A 25 -2.97 12.03 2.85
C GLN A 25 -2.46 12.29 1.43
N ALA A 26 -2.30 13.56 1.06
CA ALA A 26 -1.61 13.93 -0.17
C ALA A 26 -0.10 13.74 -0.01
N MET A 27 0.58 13.37 -1.11
CA MET A 27 2.03 13.31 -1.15
C MET A 27 2.61 14.69 -0.85
N GLN A 28 3.49 14.76 0.13
CA GLN A 28 4.21 15.98 0.51
C GLN A 28 5.55 16.09 -0.24
N ALA A 29 6.22 17.24 -0.12
CA ALA A 29 7.52 17.46 -0.75
C ALA A 29 8.61 16.48 -0.26
N ASP A 30 8.51 16.02 0.98
CA ASP A 30 9.40 15.03 1.59
C ASP A 30 8.86 13.60 1.52
N GLY A 31 7.86 13.35 0.68
CA GLY A 31 7.30 12.03 0.46
C GLY A 31 8.33 11.03 -0.06
N ILE A 32 8.09 9.76 0.20
CA ILE A 32 8.99 8.67 -0.15
C ILE A 32 8.36 7.84 -1.25
N VAL A 33 9.17 7.55 -2.28
CA VAL A 33 8.90 6.49 -3.27
C VAL A 33 10.05 5.49 -3.17
N ARG A 34 9.74 4.23 -2.93
CA ARG A 34 10.74 3.20 -2.65
C ARG A 34 10.43 1.90 -3.34
N LEU A 35 11.47 1.24 -3.82
CA LEU A 35 11.44 -0.17 -4.16
C LEU A 35 12.19 -0.95 -3.08
N SER A 36 11.47 -1.78 -2.36
CA SER A 36 12.06 -2.75 -1.43
C SER A 36 12.26 -4.06 -2.17
N LYS A 37 13.52 -4.50 -2.28
CA LYS A 37 13.90 -5.75 -2.92
C LYS A 37 14.30 -6.75 -1.85
N ILE A 38 13.61 -7.86 -1.80
CA ILE A 38 13.71 -8.85 -0.74
C ILE A 38 13.99 -10.22 -1.36
N GLU A 39 14.97 -10.92 -0.83
CA GLU A 39 15.17 -12.34 -1.10
C GLU A 39 14.84 -13.14 0.17
N VAL A 40 13.97 -14.11 0.05
CA VAL A 40 13.51 -14.97 1.15
C VAL A 40 14.12 -16.35 1.01
N HIS A 41 14.49 -16.97 2.13
CA HIS A 41 14.90 -18.37 2.13
C HIS A 41 13.72 -19.25 1.68
N PRO A 42 13.93 -20.18 0.73
CA PRO A 42 12.85 -20.96 0.11
C PRO A 42 11.95 -21.70 1.11
N GLN A 43 12.52 -22.22 2.20
CA GLN A 43 11.78 -22.94 3.24
C GLN A 43 10.78 -22.08 4.01
N TYR A 44 10.93 -20.75 3.95
CA TYR A 44 10.05 -19.78 4.64
C TYR A 44 9.11 -19.03 3.71
N LEU A 45 9.11 -19.30 2.41
CA LEU A 45 8.38 -18.49 1.44
C LEU A 45 6.89 -18.37 1.78
N ASP A 46 6.23 -19.48 2.06
CA ASP A 46 4.79 -19.48 2.33
C ASP A 46 4.45 -18.73 3.62
N GLU A 47 5.26 -18.86 4.64
CA GLU A 47 5.08 -18.14 5.91
C GLU A 47 5.37 -16.65 5.73
N TYR A 48 6.44 -16.31 5.03
CA TYR A 48 6.77 -14.92 4.71
C TYR A 48 5.63 -14.22 3.96
N MET A 49 5.05 -14.88 2.97
CA MET A 49 3.94 -14.34 2.18
C MET A 49 2.73 -13.98 3.04
N LYS A 50 2.44 -14.74 4.08
CA LYS A 50 1.36 -14.44 5.03
C LYS A 50 1.65 -13.15 5.80
N PHE A 51 2.85 -13.01 6.36
CA PHE A 51 3.27 -11.79 7.05
C PHE A 51 3.26 -10.56 6.15
N ALA A 52 3.79 -10.69 4.93
CA ALA A 52 3.87 -9.60 3.97
C ALA A 52 2.48 -9.15 3.50
N THR A 53 1.56 -10.09 3.28
CA THR A 53 0.17 -9.79 2.92
C THR A 53 -0.54 -9.07 4.06
N GLU A 54 -0.41 -9.57 5.29
CA GLU A 54 -1.05 -8.96 6.47
C GLU A 54 -0.56 -7.53 6.70
N VAL A 55 0.76 -7.30 6.71
CA VAL A 55 1.30 -5.95 6.97
C VAL A 55 0.90 -4.96 5.89
N GLY A 56 0.91 -5.38 4.62
CA GLY A 56 0.48 -4.54 3.51
C GLY A 56 -1.00 -4.16 3.61
N GLU A 57 -1.85 -5.13 3.90
CA GLU A 57 -3.28 -4.92 4.04
C GLU A 57 -3.62 -4.00 5.22
N VAL A 58 -3.07 -4.27 6.41
CA VAL A 58 -3.32 -3.44 7.59
C VAL A 58 -2.82 -2.02 7.38
N SER A 59 -1.63 -1.85 6.81
CA SER A 59 -1.05 -0.54 6.54
C SER A 59 -1.92 0.28 5.58
N LEU A 60 -2.38 -0.30 4.48
CA LEU A 60 -3.24 0.38 3.52
C LEU A 60 -4.62 0.72 4.09
N ARG A 61 -5.18 -0.16 4.94
CA ARG A 61 -6.49 0.08 5.55
C ARG A 61 -6.46 1.13 6.64
N THR A 62 -5.38 1.23 7.41
CA THR A 62 -5.38 1.97 8.68
C THR A 62 -4.45 3.17 8.72
N GLU A 63 -3.43 3.26 7.85
CA GLU A 63 -2.44 4.32 7.88
C GLU A 63 -2.68 5.36 6.78
N PRO A 64 -3.15 6.59 7.12
CA PRO A 64 -3.43 7.63 6.13
C PRO A 64 -2.20 8.05 5.29
N GLY A 65 -1.01 7.91 5.86
CA GLY A 65 0.24 8.28 5.21
C GLY A 65 0.90 7.17 4.39
N VAL A 66 0.41 5.94 4.44
CA VAL A 66 0.82 4.84 3.56
C VAL A 66 -0.04 4.88 2.30
N LEU A 67 0.51 5.36 1.20
CA LEU A 67 -0.24 5.62 -0.03
C LEU A 67 -0.25 4.43 -0.97
N THR A 68 0.88 3.73 -1.09
CA THR A 68 1.05 2.56 -1.94
C THR A 68 1.84 1.50 -1.20
N MET A 69 1.42 0.27 -1.32
CA MET A 69 2.17 -0.90 -0.87
C MET A 69 1.80 -2.08 -1.77
N TYR A 70 2.47 -2.15 -2.91
CA TYR A 70 2.19 -3.13 -3.95
C TYR A 70 3.35 -4.12 -4.07
N ALA A 71 3.13 -5.31 -3.56
CA ALA A 71 4.12 -6.38 -3.51
C ALA A 71 3.91 -7.37 -4.65
N VAL A 72 4.99 -7.73 -5.30
CA VAL A 72 5.02 -8.76 -6.35
C VAL A 72 6.20 -9.68 -6.12
N ASN A 73 6.08 -10.93 -6.53
CA ASN A 73 7.20 -11.84 -6.60
C ASN A 73 7.50 -12.26 -8.05
N ASP A 74 8.76 -12.56 -8.30
CA ASP A 74 9.19 -13.03 -9.61
C ASP A 74 8.55 -14.38 -9.95
N LYS A 75 8.08 -14.54 -11.20
CA LYS A 75 7.41 -15.79 -11.62
C LYS A 75 8.32 -16.97 -11.70
N GLU A 76 9.58 -16.75 -12.06
CA GLU A 76 10.58 -17.83 -12.21
C GLU A 76 11.26 -18.15 -10.89
N ASN A 77 11.47 -17.13 -10.04
CA ASN A 77 11.99 -17.30 -8.68
C ASN A 77 11.11 -16.58 -7.65
N PRO A 78 10.08 -17.24 -7.12
CA PRO A 78 9.14 -16.62 -6.18
C PRO A 78 9.76 -16.09 -4.88
N CYS A 79 10.98 -16.50 -4.55
CA CYS A 79 11.72 -15.99 -3.39
C CYS A 79 12.24 -14.55 -3.58
N LEU A 80 12.23 -14.04 -4.82
CA LEU A 80 12.56 -12.65 -5.13
C LEU A 80 11.29 -11.81 -5.11
N ILE A 81 11.18 -10.93 -4.14
CA ILE A 81 10.01 -10.08 -3.91
C ILE A 81 10.41 -8.62 -4.09
N THR A 82 9.59 -7.87 -4.80
CA THR A 82 9.73 -6.42 -4.94
C THR A 82 8.47 -5.75 -4.44
N ILE A 83 8.61 -4.73 -3.61
CA ILE A 83 7.48 -3.95 -3.11
C ILE A 83 7.67 -2.51 -3.58
N LEU A 84 6.68 -1.98 -4.31
CA LEU A 84 6.57 -0.54 -4.54
C LEU A 84 5.85 0.07 -3.35
N GLU A 85 6.55 0.94 -2.64
CA GLU A 85 6.06 1.62 -1.45
C GLU A 85 6.06 3.12 -1.67
N THR A 86 4.98 3.79 -1.31
CA THR A 86 4.94 5.25 -1.25
C THR A 86 4.34 5.72 0.05
N TYR A 87 5.00 6.72 0.64
CA TYR A 87 4.60 7.35 1.91
C TYR A 87 4.40 8.84 1.70
N ALA A 88 3.36 9.40 2.28
CA ALA A 88 3.02 10.80 2.07
C ALA A 88 4.11 11.77 2.54
N SER A 89 4.90 11.39 3.54
CA SER A 89 5.95 12.20 4.16
C SER A 89 6.96 11.33 4.88
N GLN A 90 8.08 11.92 5.30
CA GLN A 90 9.04 11.28 6.20
C GLN A 90 8.39 10.90 7.54
N GLU A 91 7.52 11.75 8.05
CA GLU A 91 6.78 11.48 9.29
C GLU A 91 5.84 10.27 9.14
N ALA A 92 5.13 10.17 8.02
CA ALA A 92 4.29 9.01 7.71
C ALA A 92 5.10 7.69 7.69
N TYR A 93 6.31 7.73 7.13
CA TYR A 93 7.20 6.58 7.15
C TYR A 93 7.65 6.23 8.57
N LYS A 94 8.02 7.21 9.39
CA LYS A 94 8.39 6.97 10.80
C LYS A 94 7.25 6.34 11.58
N GLN A 95 6.03 6.81 11.37
CA GLN A 95 4.83 6.23 12.00
C GLN A 95 4.61 4.81 11.55
N HIS A 96 4.80 4.51 10.26
CA HIS A 96 4.67 3.18 9.70
C HIS A 96 5.62 2.19 10.39
N ILE A 97 6.92 2.49 10.41
CA ILE A 97 7.92 1.57 11.01
C ILE A 97 7.76 1.42 12.53
N ALA A 98 7.15 2.39 13.20
CA ALA A 98 6.83 2.32 14.63
C ALA A 98 5.51 1.59 14.92
N SER A 99 4.70 1.29 13.92
CA SER A 99 3.40 0.63 14.09
C SER A 99 3.52 -0.80 14.60
N ALA A 100 2.52 -1.25 15.35
CA ALA A 100 2.49 -2.60 15.88
C ALA A 100 2.51 -3.67 14.78
N HIS A 101 1.77 -3.45 13.68
CA HIS A 101 1.72 -4.38 12.56
C HIS A 101 3.04 -4.43 11.78
N PHE A 102 3.75 -3.32 11.60
CA PHE A 102 5.08 -3.35 11.00
C PHE A 102 6.08 -4.09 11.90
N GLN A 103 6.08 -3.82 13.20
CA GLN A 103 6.97 -4.50 14.15
C GLN A 103 6.70 -6.01 14.20
N LYS A 104 5.44 -6.43 14.17
CA LYS A 104 5.07 -7.85 14.04
C LYS A 104 5.67 -8.47 12.77
N TYR A 105 5.51 -7.81 11.63
CA TYR A 105 6.11 -8.25 10.37
C TYR A 105 7.64 -8.31 10.47
N LYS A 106 8.27 -7.22 10.89
CA LYS A 106 9.73 -7.11 10.93
C LYS A 106 10.37 -8.18 11.81
N GLN A 107 9.86 -8.34 13.03
CA GLN A 107 10.40 -9.31 13.98
C GLN A 107 10.04 -10.75 13.59
N GLY A 108 8.84 -10.97 13.10
CA GLY A 108 8.38 -12.31 12.69
C GLY A 108 9.08 -12.86 11.45
N THR A 109 9.60 -11.98 10.58
CA THR A 109 10.23 -12.38 9.31
C THR A 109 11.75 -12.23 9.28
N LEU A 110 12.37 -11.73 10.35
CA LEU A 110 13.81 -11.43 10.36
C LEU A 110 14.68 -12.62 9.95
N HIS A 111 14.38 -13.81 10.44
CA HIS A 111 15.11 -15.05 10.14
C HIS A 111 14.76 -15.64 8.75
N MET A 112 13.69 -15.17 8.12
CA MET A 112 13.23 -15.64 6.82
C MET A 112 13.90 -14.92 5.65
N VAL A 113 14.37 -13.69 5.91
CA VAL A 113 14.94 -12.80 4.88
C VAL A 113 16.43 -13.10 4.71
N LYS A 114 16.81 -13.45 3.48
CA LYS A 114 18.21 -13.66 3.10
C LYS A 114 18.89 -12.34 2.75
N SER A 115 18.19 -11.44 2.05
CA SER A 115 18.69 -10.11 1.72
C SER A 115 17.56 -9.09 1.62
N LEU A 116 17.88 -7.84 1.93
CA LEU A 116 16.97 -6.70 1.84
C LEU A 116 17.72 -5.50 1.27
N GLN A 117 17.17 -4.89 0.23
CA GLN A 117 17.64 -3.61 -0.32
C GLN A 117 16.48 -2.62 -0.34
N LEU A 118 16.67 -1.47 0.25
CA LEU A 118 15.73 -0.34 0.22
C LEU A 118 16.26 0.69 -0.79
N CYS A 119 15.59 0.78 -1.95
CA CYS A 119 16.03 1.61 -3.06
C CYS A 119 15.08 2.79 -3.22
N ASP A 120 15.47 3.97 -2.72
CA ASP A 120 14.67 5.18 -2.88
C ASP A 120 14.67 5.61 -4.36
N GLN A 121 13.50 6.00 -4.83
CA GLN A 121 13.21 6.32 -6.22
C GLN A 121 12.72 7.76 -6.34
N LYS A 122 12.89 8.33 -7.50
CA LYS A 122 12.31 9.62 -7.87
C LYS A 122 11.32 9.41 -9.01
N PRO A 123 10.05 9.85 -8.88
CA PRO A 123 9.09 9.76 -9.97
C PRO A 123 9.58 10.54 -11.20
N LEU A 124 9.43 9.95 -12.39
CA LEU A 124 9.72 10.65 -13.65
C LEU A 124 8.74 11.80 -13.86
N ASN A 125 7.47 11.58 -13.53
CA ASN A 125 6.43 12.58 -13.58
C ASN A 125 5.67 12.60 -12.23
N PRO A 126 5.94 13.58 -11.35
CA PRO A 126 5.27 13.68 -10.05
C PRO A 126 3.75 13.87 -10.12
N ALA A 127 3.23 14.31 -11.27
CA ALA A 127 1.79 14.44 -11.49
C ALA A 127 1.08 13.09 -11.67
N ASN A 128 1.80 12.04 -12.05
CA ASN A 128 1.29 10.69 -12.12
C ASN A 128 1.25 10.09 -10.73
N GLN A 129 0.05 9.94 -10.20
CA GLN A 129 -0.14 9.32 -8.88
C GLN A 129 -0.70 7.92 -9.04
N LEU A 130 -0.18 7.03 -8.22
CA LEU A 130 -0.64 5.66 -8.15
C LEU A 130 -1.80 5.59 -7.15
N ASN A 131 -2.97 5.18 -7.63
CA ASN A 131 -4.12 4.91 -6.78
C ASN A 131 -4.13 3.43 -6.42
N ASN A 132 -4.02 3.14 -5.14
CA ASN A 132 -4.07 1.79 -4.63
C ASN A 132 -5.50 1.50 -4.14
N TYR A 133 -6.07 0.39 -4.60
CA TYR A 133 -7.42 -0.02 -4.21
C TYR A 133 -7.36 -1.36 -3.50
N MET A 134 -8.15 -1.49 -2.45
CA MET A 134 -8.42 -2.76 -1.78
C MET A 134 -9.92 -3.06 -1.84
N GLU A 135 -10.26 -4.25 -2.26
CA GLU A 135 -11.63 -4.76 -2.25
C GLU A 135 -12.06 -5.26 -0.87
#